data_89f0412a8e31b94753bc539baf171562
#
_entry.id   89f0412a8e31b94753bc539baf171562
#
_cell.length_a   1.000
_cell.length_b   1.000
_cell.length_c   1.000
_cell.angle_alpha   90.00
_cell.angle_beta   90.00
_cell.angle_gamma   90.00
#
_symmetry.space_group_name_H-M   'P 1'
#
loop_
_entity.id
_entity.type
_entity.pdbx_description
1 polymer ?
#
loop_
_entity_poly.entity_id
_entity_poly.type
_entity_poly.pdbx_seq_one_letter_code
_entity_poly.pdbx_strand_id
1 'polypeptide(L)'
;MAGAAEQLDSAGQDIPGVIEDTFDHPGVPDAFQRLWVPHRMVYIGGQDKPEDPSAPKCPFCRAAASDDDAASLVVRRGSQCFTLMNLYPYNPGHLLVLPYRHVADYTELTDAERIELGEMTAQAMRTLRHVSGPDGINLGMNQGEVAGAGIAAHLHQHVVPRWRGDANFLPIVAQTKAVPQLLDDARQALAQAWDAANTAAGAE
;
A
#
# COMPACT_ATOMS: atom_id res chain seq x y z
N MET A 1 -3.28 20.92 41.73
CA MET A 1 -3.44 22.03 40.77
C MET A 1 -2.09 22.23 40.11
N ALA A 2 -1.84 21.58 39.01
CA ALA A 2 -0.68 21.83 38.16
C ALA A 2 -1.14 22.79 37.07
N GLY A 3 -0.52 24.00 37.02
CA GLY A 3 -0.86 25.03 36.06
C GLY A 3 -0.48 24.60 34.63
N ALA A 4 -1.40 24.84 33.72
CA ALA A 4 -1.15 24.74 32.30
C ALA A 4 0.01 25.66 31.91
N ALA A 5 1.03 25.15 31.26
CA ALA A 5 2.07 25.97 30.67
C ALA A 5 1.54 26.51 29.33
N GLU A 6 1.26 27.82 29.30
CA GLU A 6 0.96 28.53 28.07
C GLU A 6 2.16 28.44 27.12
N GLN A 7 1.95 27.84 25.97
CA GLN A 7 2.94 27.88 24.89
C GLN A 7 2.73 29.13 24.05
N LEU A 8 3.67 30.05 24.15
CA LEU A 8 3.69 31.33 23.43
C LEU A 8 4.69 31.23 22.28
N ASP A 9 4.41 31.94 21.18
CA ASP A 9 5.35 32.10 20.07
C ASP A 9 6.55 32.98 20.47
N SER A 10 7.50 33.17 19.57
CA SER A 10 8.69 34.01 19.80
C SER A 10 8.37 35.52 20.02
N ALA A 11 7.12 35.93 19.85
CA ALA A 11 6.62 37.28 20.07
C ALA A 11 5.73 37.38 21.32
N GLY A 12 5.56 36.28 22.08
CA GLY A 12 4.75 36.23 23.28
C GLY A 12 3.25 36.20 23.05
N GLN A 13 2.80 35.73 21.87
CA GLN A 13 1.38 35.60 21.52
C GLN A 13 0.96 34.12 21.51
N ASP A 14 -0.30 33.86 21.91
CA ASP A 14 -0.90 32.53 21.82
C ASP A 14 -0.86 32.00 20.36
N ILE A 15 -0.33 30.79 20.17
CA ILE A 15 -0.30 30.15 18.86
C ILE A 15 -1.72 29.66 18.55
N PRO A 16 -2.44 30.24 17.58
CA PRO A 16 -3.78 29.79 17.24
C PRO A 16 -3.75 28.34 16.69
N GLY A 17 -4.44 27.43 17.36
CA GLY A 17 -4.59 26.05 16.93
C GLY A 17 -3.70 25.04 17.67
N VAL A 18 -2.96 25.43 18.71
CA VAL A 18 -2.38 24.48 19.65
C VAL A 18 -3.52 23.98 20.56
N ILE A 19 -3.96 22.74 20.31
CA ILE A 19 -4.93 22.07 21.15
C ILE A 19 -4.20 21.64 22.42
N GLU A 20 -4.69 22.08 23.58
CA GLU A 20 -4.21 21.62 24.89
C GLU A 20 -4.18 20.08 24.93
N ASP A 21 -3.11 19.56 25.50
CA ASP A 21 -2.84 18.14 25.66
C ASP A 21 -3.97 17.46 26.48
N THR A 22 -4.80 16.68 25.80
CA THR A 22 -5.95 15.98 26.39
C THR A 22 -5.67 14.52 26.66
N PHE A 23 -4.41 14.14 26.89
CA PHE A 23 -3.95 12.76 26.97
C PHE A 23 -4.51 11.92 28.14
N ASP A 24 -5.26 12.50 29.07
CA ASP A 24 -5.51 11.83 30.34
C ASP A 24 -6.87 11.13 30.51
N HIS A 25 -7.76 11.09 29.51
CA HIS A 25 -9.09 10.50 29.73
C HIS A 25 -9.56 9.58 28.60
N PRO A 26 -9.93 8.31 28.92
CA PRO A 26 -10.64 7.45 27.99
C PRO A 26 -11.94 8.11 27.52
N GLY A 27 -12.09 8.36 26.23
CA GLY A 27 -13.28 8.98 25.63
C GLY A 27 -13.12 10.43 25.20
N VAL A 28 -11.99 11.07 25.47
CA VAL A 28 -11.64 12.37 24.87
C VAL A 28 -11.13 12.13 23.45
N PRO A 29 -11.45 12.99 22.44
CA PRO A 29 -10.87 12.87 21.12
C PRO A 29 -9.35 12.81 21.20
N ASP A 30 -8.76 11.79 20.55
CA ASP A 30 -7.31 11.64 20.47
C ASP A 30 -6.67 12.87 19.79
N ALA A 31 -5.41 13.19 20.12
CA ALA A 31 -4.64 14.28 19.54
C ALA A 31 -4.24 14.03 18.08
N PHE A 32 -4.72 12.97 17.46
CA PHE A 32 -4.41 12.67 16.07
C PHE A 32 -5.21 13.57 15.13
N GLN A 33 -4.51 14.36 14.33
CA GLN A 33 -5.11 15.03 13.19
C GLN A 33 -5.60 13.99 12.18
N ARG A 34 -6.93 13.94 11.99
CA ARG A 34 -7.54 13.02 11.03
C ARG A 34 -7.52 13.64 9.65
N LEU A 35 -6.70 13.07 8.78
CA LEU A 35 -6.73 13.43 7.37
C LEU A 35 -8.01 12.87 6.74
N TRP A 36 -8.95 13.74 6.41
CA TRP A 36 -10.12 13.37 5.63
C TRP A 36 -9.69 13.02 4.20
N VAL A 37 -9.98 11.79 3.79
CA VAL A 37 -9.68 11.29 2.43
C VAL A 37 -10.97 10.82 1.76
N PRO A 38 -11.88 11.74 1.39
CA PRO A 38 -13.20 11.39 0.85
C PRO A 38 -13.15 10.55 -0.41
N HIS A 39 -12.06 10.61 -1.20
CA HIS A 39 -11.85 9.74 -2.36
C HIS A 39 -11.73 8.24 -1.99
N ARG A 40 -11.41 7.90 -0.74
CA ARG A 40 -11.49 6.51 -0.26
C ARG A 40 -12.91 6.08 0.06
N MET A 41 -13.85 7.01 0.23
CA MET A 41 -15.24 6.68 0.55
C MET A 41 -15.92 5.91 -0.58
N VAL A 42 -15.62 6.22 -1.84
CA VAL A 42 -16.12 5.47 -3.01
C VAL A 42 -15.67 4.01 -2.91
N TYR A 43 -14.42 3.77 -2.58
CA TYR A 43 -13.85 2.44 -2.41
C TYR A 43 -14.34 1.75 -1.11
N ILE A 44 -14.39 2.48 0.01
CA ILE A 44 -14.94 1.98 1.29
C ILE A 44 -16.44 1.71 1.17
N GLY A 45 -17.17 2.52 0.40
CA GLY A 45 -18.59 2.35 0.09
C GLY A 45 -18.90 1.13 -0.79
N GLY A 46 -17.90 0.39 -1.25
CA GLY A 46 -18.09 -0.90 -1.92
C GLY A 46 -18.50 -0.82 -3.39
N GLN A 47 -18.46 0.36 -4.02
CA GLN A 47 -18.91 0.52 -5.41
C GLN A 47 -18.11 -0.30 -6.42
N ASP A 48 -16.83 -0.60 -6.12
CA ASP A 48 -15.94 -1.40 -6.97
C ASP A 48 -15.47 -2.72 -6.29
N LYS A 49 -16.11 -3.11 -5.18
CA LYS A 49 -15.78 -4.39 -4.52
C LYS A 49 -16.45 -5.54 -5.26
N PRO A 50 -15.77 -6.69 -5.42
CA PRO A 50 -16.42 -7.88 -5.94
C PRO A 50 -17.61 -8.27 -5.05
N GLU A 51 -18.81 -8.40 -5.62
CA GLU A 51 -20.02 -8.85 -4.90
C GLU A 51 -19.87 -10.26 -4.33
N ASP A 52 -18.99 -11.06 -4.94
CA ASP A 52 -18.71 -12.43 -4.55
C ASP A 52 -17.19 -12.60 -4.29
N PRO A 53 -16.79 -12.77 -3.02
CA PRO A 53 -15.39 -12.93 -2.66
C PRO A 53 -14.82 -14.33 -2.95
N SER A 54 -15.62 -15.26 -3.52
CA SER A 54 -15.17 -16.63 -3.82
C SER A 54 -13.98 -16.65 -4.79
N ALA A 55 -13.14 -17.67 -4.70
CA ALA A 55 -11.93 -17.81 -5.51
C ALA A 55 -12.16 -17.60 -7.02
N PRO A 56 -13.20 -18.15 -7.68
CA PRO A 56 -13.41 -17.97 -9.12
C PRO A 56 -13.67 -16.52 -9.54
N LYS A 57 -14.20 -15.68 -8.65
CA LYS A 57 -14.51 -14.26 -8.92
C LYS A 57 -13.46 -13.31 -8.38
N CYS A 58 -12.57 -13.78 -7.54
CA CYS A 58 -11.46 -12.98 -6.99
C CYS A 58 -10.55 -12.47 -8.11
N PRO A 59 -10.30 -11.15 -8.21
CA PRO A 59 -9.43 -10.60 -9.25
C PRO A 59 -8.00 -11.11 -9.16
N PHE A 60 -7.50 -11.39 -7.96
CA PHE A 60 -6.16 -11.94 -7.75
C PHE A 60 -6.05 -13.40 -8.22
N CYS A 61 -7.06 -14.23 -7.95
CA CYS A 61 -7.11 -15.59 -8.47
C CYS A 61 -7.19 -15.61 -10.01
N ARG A 62 -7.92 -14.66 -10.60
CA ARG A 62 -7.96 -14.52 -12.07
C ARG A 62 -6.63 -14.08 -12.65
N ALA A 63 -5.95 -13.14 -12.01
CA ALA A 63 -4.61 -12.72 -12.41
C ALA A 63 -3.60 -13.87 -12.28
N ALA A 64 -3.69 -14.65 -11.21
CA ALA A 64 -2.86 -15.84 -10.99
C ALA A 64 -3.05 -16.91 -12.10
N ALA A 65 -4.29 -17.11 -12.53
CA ALA A 65 -4.65 -18.10 -13.55
C ALA A 65 -4.48 -17.61 -15.00
N SER A 66 -4.18 -16.33 -15.21
CA SER A 66 -3.98 -15.75 -16.54
C SER A 66 -2.62 -16.12 -17.11
N ASP A 67 -2.57 -16.43 -18.41
CA ASP A 67 -1.34 -16.60 -19.18
C ASP A 67 -0.82 -15.26 -19.77
N ASP A 68 -1.61 -14.18 -19.64
CA ASP A 68 -1.26 -12.84 -20.09
C ASP A 68 -0.90 -11.95 -18.89
N ASP A 69 0.39 -11.90 -18.57
CA ASP A 69 0.92 -11.09 -17.48
C ASP A 69 0.74 -9.59 -17.70
N ALA A 70 0.70 -9.14 -18.94
CA ALA A 70 0.49 -7.73 -19.26
C ALA A 70 -0.97 -7.33 -18.95
N ALA A 71 -1.94 -8.06 -19.47
CA ALA A 71 -3.35 -7.77 -19.24
C ALA A 71 -3.76 -7.93 -17.75
N SER A 72 -3.10 -8.84 -17.02
CA SER A 72 -3.35 -9.11 -15.61
C SER A 72 -2.47 -8.29 -14.65
N LEU A 73 -1.64 -7.38 -15.19
CA LEU A 73 -0.71 -6.52 -14.45
C LEU A 73 0.32 -7.29 -13.60
N VAL A 74 0.57 -8.56 -13.90
CA VAL A 74 1.58 -9.37 -13.21
C VAL A 74 2.98 -8.91 -13.61
N VAL A 75 3.82 -8.70 -12.60
CA VAL A 75 5.22 -8.27 -12.75
C VAL A 75 6.17 -9.46 -12.64
N ARG A 76 5.91 -10.35 -11.68
CA ARG A 76 6.76 -11.54 -11.44
C ARG A 76 5.94 -12.68 -10.85
N ARG A 77 6.21 -13.90 -11.33
CA ARG A 77 5.68 -15.14 -10.80
C ARG A 77 6.77 -15.89 -10.04
N GLY A 78 6.45 -16.32 -8.82
CA GLY A 78 7.26 -17.23 -8.00
C GLY A 78 6.62 -18.62 -7.95
N SER A 79 7.03 -19.43 -6.97
CA SER A 79 6.53 -20.80 -6.77
C SER A 79 5.26 -20.85 -5.95
N GLN A 80 5.17 -20.06 -4.88
CA GLN A 80 4.04 -19.98 -3.96
C GLN A 80 3.32 -18.63 -4.02
N CYS A 81 4.04 -17.60 -4.46
CA CYS A 81 3.56 -16.21 -4.49
C CYS A 81 3.80 -15.58 -5.85
N PHE A 82 3.17 -14.46 -6.09
CA PHE A 82 3.41 -13.62 -7.27
C PHE A 82 3.30 -12.14 -6.92
N THR A 83 3.84 -11.30 -7.79
CA THR A 83 3.80 -9.85 -7.65
C THR A 83 3.05 -9.24 -8.82
N LEU A 84 2.13 -8.32 -8.55
CA LEU A 84 1.41 -7.57 -9.57
C LEU A 84 1.33 -6.08 -9.23
N MET A 85 1.02 -5.24 -10.22
CA MET A 85 0.70 -3.83 -10.00
C MET A 85 -0.67 -3.70 -9.35
N ASN A 86 -0.80 -2.80 -8.38
CA ASN A 86 -2.13 -2.44 -7.90
C ASN A 86 -2.88 -1.65 -8.98
N LEU A 87 -4.08 -2.10 -9.36
CA LEU A 87 -4.92 -1.43 -10.34
C LEU A 87 -5.34 -0.02 -9.87
N TYR A 88 -5.47 0.18 -8.56
CA TYR A 88 -5.77 1.47 -7.91
C TYR A 88 -4.58 1.93 -7.05
N PRO A 89 -3.49 2.39 -7.67
CA PRO A 89 -2.25 2.63 -6.97
C PRO A 89 -2.35 3.82 -6.01
N TYR A 90 -1.75 3.70 -4.83
CA TYR A 90 -1.59 4.82 -3.91
C TYR A 90 -0.53 5.80 -4.41
N ASN A 91 0.52 5.26 -5.04
CA ASN A 91 1.58 6.01 -5.71
C ASN A 91 2.03 5.23 -6.97
N PRO A 92 2.67 5.87 -7.96
CA PRO A 92 3.26 5.19 -9.11
C PRO A 92 4.15 4.03 -8.66
N GLY A 93 4.04 2.87 -9.31
CA GLY A 93 4.82 1.69 -8.93
C GLY A 93 4.31 0.92 -7.70
N HIS A 94 3.11 1.20 -7.21
CA HIS A 94 2.51 0.45 -6.10
C HIS A 94 2.31 -1.02 -6.48
N LEU A 95 3.09 -1.90 -5.85
CA LEU A 95 3.05 -3.34 -6.04
C LEU A 95 2.26 -4.03 -4.93
N LEU A 96 1.72 -5.19 -5.27
CA LEU A 96 1.14 -6.16 -4.34
C LEU A 96 1.93 -7.46 -4.46
N VAL A 97 2.26 -8.07 -3.32
CA VAL A 97 2.84 -9.41 -3.24
C VAL A 97 1.84 -10.31 -2.52
N LEU A 98 1.50 -11.44 -3.11
CA LEU A 98 0.41 -12.27 -2.60
C LEU A 98 0.60 -13.76 -2.97
N PRO A 99 0.05 -14.70 -2.18
CA PRO A 99 0.10 -16.12 -2.49
C PRO A 99 -0.82 -16.47 -3.67
N TYR A 100 -0.52 -17.56 -4.37
CA TYR A 100 -1.44 -18.11 -5.36
C TYR A 100 -2.71 -18.67 -4.72
N ARG A 101 -2.58 -19.22 -3.52
CA ARG A 101 -3.69 -19.80 -2.78
C ARG A 101 -4.63 -18.71 -2.30
N HIS A 102 -5.93 -18.90 -2.50
CA HIS A 102 -6.97 -18.00 -2.03
C HIS A 102 -7.13 -18.14 -0.51
N VAL A 103 -6.46 -17.31 0.24
CA VAL A 103 -6.43 -17.29 1.71
C VAL A 103 -6.54 -15.84 2.20
N ALA A 104 -7.32 -15.62 3.25
CA ALA A 104 -7.58 -14.28 3.79
C ALA A 104 -6.62 -13.89 4.92
N ASP A 105 -6.20 -14.87 5.72
CA ASP A 105 -5.48 -14.64 6.98
C ASP A 105 -4.01 -15.03 6.86
N TYR A 106 -3.13 -14.14 7.31
CA TYR A 106 -1.68 -14.37 7.33
C TYR A 106 -1.29 -15.60 8.16
N THR A 107 -2.04 -15.89 9.22
CA THR A 107 -1.77 -17.04 10.09
C THR A 107 -2.05 -18.38 9.43
N GLU A 108 -2.84 -18.38 8.34
CA GLU A 108 -3.16 -19.58 7.55
C GLU A 108 -2.13 -19.87 6.44
N LEU A 109 -1.15 -18.98 6.23
CA LEU A 109 -0.07 -19.24 5.28
C LEU A 109 0.80 -20.42 5.72
N THR A 110 1.21 -21.24 4.76
CA THR A 110 2.26 -22.24 4.97
C THR A 110 3.61 -21.57 5.19
N ASP A 111 4.58 -22.31 5.73
CA ASP A 111 5.95 -21.80 5.89
C ASP A 111 6.57 -21.39 4.54
N ALA A 112 6.34 -22.19 3.50
CA ALA A 112 6.84 -21.89 2.16
C ALA A 112 6.24 -20.59 1.60
N GLU A 113 4.95 -20.36 1.77
CA GLU A 113 4.28 -19.12 1.37
C GLU A 113 4.81 -17.92 2.14
N ARG A 114 5.00 -18.03 3.47
CA ARG A 114 5.54 -16.94 4.31
C ARG A 114 6.97 -16.57 3.92
N ILE A 115 7.82 -17.57 3.68
CA ILE A 115 9.21 -17.36 3.27
C ILE A 115 9.24 -16.64 1.91
N GLU A 116 8.54 -17.18 0.90
CA GLU A 116 8.57 -16.61 -0.45
C GLU A 116 7.90 -15.23 -0.51
N LEU A 117 6.83 -15.00 0.26
CA LEU A 117 6.20 -13.68 0.36
C LEU A 117 7.20 -12.63 0.88
N GLY A 118 8.01 -12.97 1.88
CA GLY A 118 9.07 -12.11 2.41
C GLY A 118 10.18 -11.85 1.39
N GLU A 119 10.64 -12.91 0.71
CA GLU A 119 11.68 -12.81 -0.33
C GLU A 119 11.23 -11.98 -1.52
N MET A 120 10.02 -12.23 -2.05
CA MET A 120 9.46 -11.46 -3.15
C MET A 120 9.19 -9.99 -2.76
N THR A 121 8.82 -9.73 -1.51
CA THR A 121 8.71 -8.36 -1.00
C THR A 121 10.05 -7.65 -1.04
N ALA A 122 11.13 -8.30 -0.58
CA ALA A 122 12.48 -7.73 -0.65
C ALA A 122 12.92 -7.52 -2.11
N GLN A 123 12.62 -8.45 -3.00
CA GLN A 123 12.90 -8.31 -4.44
C GLN A 123 12.12 -7.13 -5.06
N ALA A 124 10.83 -7.00 -4.76
CA ALA A 124 10.01 -5.88 -5.21
C ALA A 124 10.59 -4.52 -4.75
N MET A 125 11.04 -4.42 -3.51
CA MET A 125 11.68 -3.21 -2.99
C MET A 125 12.98 -2.87 -3.72
N ARG A 126 13.83 -3.86 -4.03
CA ARG A 126 15.06 -3.64 -4.80
C ARG A 126 14.75 -3.19 -6.22
N THR A 127 13.78 -3.83 -6.85
CA THR A 127 13.33 -3.47 -8.21
C THR A 127 12.78 -2.05 -8.28
N LEU A 128 11.96 -1.65 -7.32
CA LEU A 128 11.45 -0.28 -7.21
C LEU A 128 12.59 0.74 -7.04
N ARG A 129 13.57 0.45 -6.18
CA ARG A 129 14.75 1.33 -6.02
C ARG A 129 15.57 1.45 -7.30
N HIS A 130 15.73 0.35 -8.02
CA HIS A 130 16.47 0.32 -9.28
C HIS A 130 15.76 1.12 -10.40
N VAL A 131 14.45 0.98 -10.52
CA VAL A 131 13.67 1.58 -11.63
C VAL A 131 13.32 3.03 -11.37
N SER A 132 12.90 3.39 -10.15
CA SER A 132 12.27 4.69 -9.87
C SER A 132 12.90 5.48 -8.72
N GLY A 133 13.88 4.91 -8.00
CA GLY A 133 14.62 5.60 -6.95
C GLY A 133 13.77 6.26 -5.87
N PRO A 134 12.81 5.55 -5.24
CA PRO A 134 11.99 6.17 -4.20
C PRO A 134 12.81 6.52 -2.96
N ASP A 135 12.46 7.62 -2.28
CA ASP A 135 13.08 8.05 -1.02
C ASP A 135 12.74 7.10 0.14
N GLY A 136 11.61 6.41 0.05
CA GLY A 136 11.14 5.45 1.05
C GLY A 136 10.14 4.45 0.48
N ILE A 137 9.80 3.43 1.28
CA ILE A 137 8.79 2.43 0.92
C ILE A 137 7.95 2.13 2.15
N ASN A 138 6.62 2.19 2.00
CA ASN A 138 5.69 1.68 3.01
C ASN A 138 5.32 0.23 2.68
N LEU A 139 5.37 -0.63 3.69
CA LEU A 139 4.95 -2.02 3.63
C LEU A 139 3.78 -2.24 4.59
N GLY A 140 2.83 -3.09 4.21
CA GLY A 140 1.73 -3.44 5.10
C GLY A 140 0.71 -4.36 4.45
N MET A 141 -0.11 -4.98 5.29
CA MET A 141 -1.26 -5.80 4.92
C MET A 141 -2.50 -5.27 5.64
N ASN A 142 -3.62 -5.22 4.93
CA ASN A 142 -4.92 -4.97 5.53
C ASN A 142 -5.64 -6.32 5.61
N GLN A 143 -5.92 -6.81 6.80
CA GLN A 143 -6.65 -8.07 6.99
C GLN A 143 -8.04 -7.76 7.56
N GLY A 144 -9.06 -8.20 6.84
CA GLY A 144 -10.44 -7.89 7.14
C GLY A 144 -10.91 -6.51 6.65
N GLU A 145 -12.22 -6.38 6.48
CA GLU A 145 -12.84 -5.15 5.94
C GLU A 145 -12.61 -3.93 6.84
N VAL A 146 -12.68 -4.10 8.15
CA VAL A 146 -12.50 -3.03 9.14
C VAL A 146 -11.08 -2.46 9.09
N ALA A 147 -10.10 -3.29 8.73
CA ALA A 147 -8.72 -2.84 8.51
C ALA A 147 -8.50 -2.15 7.16
N GLY A 148 -9.54 -2.04 6.34
CA GLY A 148 -9.48 -1.36 5.04
C GLY A 148 -9.05 -2.24 3.87
N ALA A 149 -9.17 -3.57 4.01
CA ALA A 149 -8.94 -4.50 2.91
C ALA A 149 -10.04 -4.33 1.84
N GLY A 150 -9.65 -3.98 0.63
CA GLY A 150 -10.59 -3.90 -0.50
C GLY A 150 -11.02 -5.27 -1.00
N ILE A 151 -10.10 -6.22 -0.97
CA ILE A 151 -10.33 -7.64 -1.27
C ILE A 151 -9.93 -8.41 -0.01
N ALA A 152 -10.85 -8.45 0.97
CA ALA A 152 -10.59 -9.02 2.28
C ALA A 152 -10.37 -10.55 2.24
N ALA A 153 -10.92 -11.23 1.21
CA ALA A 153 -10.86 -12.68 1.08
C ALA A 153 -9.55 -13.22 0.48
N HIS A 154 -8.65 -12.34 0.01
CA HIS A 154 -7.36 -12.76 -0.53
C HIS A 154 -6.24 -11.88 0.02
N LEU A 155 -5.39 -12.48 0.82
CA LEU A 155 -4.26 -11.81 1.47
C LEU A 155 -3.32 -11.20 0.43
N HIS A 156 -2.93 -9.95 0.65
CA HIS A 156 -2.00 -9.24 -0.22
C HIS A 156 -1.18 -8.23 0.59
N GLN A 157 0.12 -8.23 0.35
CA GLN A 157 1.07 -7.29 0.94
C GLN A 157 1.27 -6.11 0.00
N HIS A 158 0.98 -4.91 0.49
CA HIS A 158 1.29 -3.67 -0.21
C HIS A 158 2.77 -3.34 -0.14
N VAL A 159 3.34 -2.91 -1.27
CA VAL A 159 4.69 -2.33 -1.38
C VAL A 159 4.53 -0.99 -2.09
N VAL A 160 4.52 0.09 -1.32
CA VAL A 160 4.19 1.43 -1.80
C VAL A 160 5.43 2.32 -1.79
N PRO A 161 5.98 2.67 -2.96
CA PRO A 161 7.09 3.60 -3.04
C PRO A 161 6.64 5.03 -2.66
N ARG A 162 7.56 5.76 -2.01
CA ARG A 162 7.32 7.10 -1.50
C ARG A 162 8.43 8.05 -1.92
N TRP A 163 8.05 9.27 -2.29
CA TRP A 163 8.97 10.36 -2.61
C TRP A 163 8.65 11.58 -1.77
N ARG A 164 9.66 12.43 -1.55
CA ARG A 164 9.45 13.72 -0.88
C ARG A 164 8.45 14.54 -1.68
N GLY A 165 7.39 14.99 -1.03
CA GLY A 165 6.33 15.78 -1.67
C GLY A 165 5.33 14.97 -2.51
N ASP A 166 5.31 13.65 -2.42
CA ASP A 166 4.34 12.80 -3.13
C ASP A 166 2.88 13.02 -2.67
N ALA A 167 2.69 13.52 -1.46
CA ALA A 167 1.40 13.96 -0.94
C ALA A 167 1.25 15.46 -1.20
N ASN A 168 0.88 15.84 -2.43
CA ASN A 168 0.76 17.22 -2.83
C ASN A 168 -0.69 17.74 -2.80
N PHE A 169 -0.84 18.95 -3.30
CA PHE A 169 -2.03 19.77 -3.40
C PHE A 169 -3.27 19.09 -4.04
N LEU A 170 -3.12 18.25 -5.08
CA LEU A 170 -4.25 17.68 -5.83
C LEU A 170 -5.19 16.80 -5.00
N PRO A 171 -4.73 15.94 -4.08
CA PRO A 171 -5.62 15.19 -3.19
C PRO A 171 -6.48 16.07 -2.30
N ILE A 172 -5.97 17.25 -1.90
CA ILE A 172 -6.65 18.17 -1.00
C ILE A 172 -7.70 18.97 -1.74
N VAL A 173 -7.37 19.54 -2.90
CA VAL A 173 -8.24 20.51 -3.61
C VAL A 173 -9.13 19.86 -4.68
N ALA A 174 -8.71 18.75 -5.26
CA ALA A 174 -9.42 18.10 -6.38
C ALA A 174 -9.79 16.64 -6.10
N GLN A 175 -9.50 16.12 -4.91
CA GLN A 175 -9.73 14.71 -4.53
C GLN A 175 -9.18 13.74 -5.60
N THR A 176 -8.10 14.14 -6.27
CA THR A 176 -7.50 13.39 -7.36
C THR A 176 -6.00 13.22 -7.13
N LYS A 177 -5.42 12.17 -7.68
CA LYS A 177 -3.97 11.94 -7.68
C LYS A 177 -3.48 12.00 -9.13
N ALA A 178 -2.37 12.71 -9.34
CA ALA A 178 -1.64 12.58 -10.57
C ALA A 178 -0.95 11.21 -10.60
N VAL A 179 -1.26 10.40 -11.60
CA VAL A 179 -0.50 9.19 -11.93
C VAL A 179 0.29 9.50 -13.20
N PRO A 180 1.56 9.87 -13.08
CA PRO A 180 2.35 10.38 -14.21
C PRO A 180 2.76 9.30 -15.20
N GLN A 181 2.50 8.02 -14.92
CA GLN A 181 2.91 6.89 -15.73
C GLN A 181 1.74 5.93 -15.94
N LEU A 182 1.58 5.41 -17.15
CA LEU A 182 0.60 4.36 -17.43
C LEU A 182 0.96 3.10 -16.66
N LEU A 183 -0.05 2.36 -16.20
CA LEU A 183 0.16 1.13 -15.41
C LEU A 183 0.94 0.07 -16.19
N ASP A 184 0.67 -0.07 -17.49
CA ASP A 184 1.37 -1.05 -18.32
C ASP A 184 2.84 -0.69 -18.53
N ASP A 185 3.16 0.58 -18.78
CA ASP A 185 4.55 1.04 -18.90
C ASP A 185 5.32 0.81 -17.59
N ALA A 186 4.71 1.11 -16.46
CA ALA A 186 5.30 0.86 -15.15
C ALA A 186 5.51 -0.63 -14.88
N ARG A 187 4.50 -1.45 -15.21
CA ARG A 187 4.60 -2.92 -15.10
C ARG A 187 5.74 -3.45 -15.95
N GLN A 188 5.80 -3.04 -17.22
CA GLN A 188 6.82 -3.49 -18.16
C GLN A 188 8.23 -3.13 -17.68
N ALA A 189 8.44 -1.89 -17.23
CA ALA A 189 9.72 -1.44 -16.70
C ALA A 189 10.16 -2.26 -15.47
N LEU A 190 9.24 -2.52 -14.54
CA LEU A 190 9.50 -3.31 -13.35
C LEU A 190 9.79 -4.78 -13.68
N ALA A 191 9.01 -5.38 -14.59
CA ALA A 191 9.21 -6.77 -15.00
C ALA A 191 10.56 -6.98 -15.70
N GLN A 192 10.94 -6.07 -16.60
CA GLN A 192 12.23 -6.13 -17.31
C GLN A 192 13.42 -5.94 -16.37
N ALA A 193 13.29 -5.08 -15.37
CA ALA A 193 14.37 -4.80 -14.42
C ALA A 193 14.48 -5.82 -13.29
N TRP A 194 13.50 -6.71 -13.11
CA TRP A 194 13.39 -7.57 -11.93
C TRP A 194 14.64 -8.42 -11.68
N ASP A 195 15.08 -9.16 -12.68
CA ASP A 195 16.22 -10.07 -12.54
C ASP A 195 17.53 -9.28 -12.32
N ALA A 196 17.76 -8.21 -13.09
CA ALA A 196 18.94 -7.37 -12.95
C ALA A 196 19.03 -6.72 -11.57
N ALA A 197 17.92 -6.22 -11.05
CA ALA A 197 17.85 -5.59 -9.73
C ALA A 197 18.09 -6.58 -8.57
N ASN A 198 17.94 -7.88 -8.80
CA ASN A 198 18.01 -8.92 -7.78
C ASN A 198 19.24 -9.84 -7.90
N THR A 199 20.00 -9.77 -8.99
CA THR A 199 21.19 -10.61 -9.20
C THR A 199 22.33 -10.22 -8.26
N ALA A 200 22.46 -8.95 -7.88
CA ALA A 200 23.55 -8.44 -7.06
C ALA A 200 23.39 -8.73 -5.55
N ALA A 201 22.23 -9.15 -5.08
CA ALA A 201 21.93 -9.34 -3.66
C ALA A 201 22.27 -10.76 -3.13
N GLY A 202 22.71 -11.69 -3.98
CA GLY A 202 23.07 -13.06 -3.62
C GLY A 202 24.58 -13.33 -3.53
N ALA A 203 25.41 -12.29 -3.60
CA ALA A 203 26.88 -12.40 -3.68
C ALA A 203 27.64 -11.93 -2.42
N GLU A 204 26.97 -11.88 -1.25
CA GLU A 204 27.61 -11.64 0.06
C GLU A 204 27.47 -12.84 0.99
#